data_1ad5952a27277c2211ea2c2e78c11b29
#
_entry.id   1ad5952a27277c2211ea2c2e78c11b29
#
_cell.length_a   1.000
_cell.length_b   1.000
_cell.length_c   1.000
_cell.angle_alpha   90.00
_cell.angle_beta   90.00
_cell.angle_gamma   90.00
#
_symmetry.space_group_name_H-M   'P 1'
#
loop_
_entity.id
_entity.type
_entity.pdbx_description
1 polymer ?
#
loop_
_entity_poly.entity_id
_entity_poly.type
_entity_poly.pdbx_seq_one_letter_code
_entity_poly.pdbx_strand_id
1 'polypeptide(L)'
;MVFGISVFSVLLEGIEVQLNADYLKNKESYDTIADKIIYTGAIDAFYDYKLGTLEYRSVRFETELLDVPNFQGNAAVNYTDEKTPWTRIIEHKWFEFGKDADGQDLPKTVISKEFSSEWKPGDEPYYPVNDEKNGKLYEQYKCLAETENKVIFGGRLGEYKYYDMDKVIAAALEMCDNEL
;
A
#
# COMPACT_ATOMS: atom_id res chain seq x y z
N MET A 1 11.36 19.88 2.59
CA MET A 1 10.02 19.71 1.95
C MET A 1 10.04 18.37 1.26
N VAL A 2 9.26 17.40 1.74
CA VAL A 2 9.29 16.02 1.21
C VAL A 2 8.63 16.07 -0.18
N PHE A 3 9.35 15.75 -1.23
CA PHE A 3 8.87 15.79 -2.62
C PHE A 3 7.58 14.96 -2.82
N GLY A 4 7.42 13.86 -2.08
CA GLY A 4 6.22 13.01 -2.12
C GLY A 4 4.95 13.70 -1.59
N ILE A 5 5.05 14.48 -0.52
CA ILE A 5 3.90 15.22 0.03
C ILE A 5 3.41 16.28 -0.95
N SER A 6 4.32 16.92 -1.70
CA SER A 6 3.97 17.94 -2.69
C SER A 6 3.11 17.38 -3.83
N VAL A 7 3.40 16.20 -4.36
CA VAL A 7 2.62 15.59 -5.44
C VAL A 7 1.22 15.21 -4.96
N PHE A 8 1.10 14.54 -3.82
CA PHE A 8 -0.21 14.18 -3.26
C PHE A 8 -1.04 15.41 -2.87
N SER A 9 -0.40 16.48 -2.34
CA SER A 9 -1.11 17.73 -2.02
C SER A 9 -1.74 18.37 -3.25
N VAL A 10 -1.05 18.33 -4.40
CA VAL A 10 -1.59 18.85 -5.67
C VAL A 10 -2.71 17.97 -6.20
N LEU A 11 -2.55 16.64 -6.15
CA LEU A 11 -3.57 15.69 -6.62
C LEU A 11 -4.85 15.74 -5.77
N LEU A 12 -4.74 16.10 -4.50
CA LEU A 12 -5.87 16.18 -3.56
C LEU A 12 -6.46 17.60 -3.47
N GLU A 13 -6.01 18.54 -4.29
CA GLU A 13 -6.57 19.89 -4.29
C GLU A 13 -8.06 19.89 -4.68
N GLY A 14 -8.90 20.44 -3.82
CA GLY A 14 -10.35 20.44 -4.00
C GLY A 14 -11.07 19.15 -3.60
N ILE A 15 -10.36 18.15 -3.11
CA ILE A 15 -10.91 16.90 -2.61
C ILE A 15 -10.95 16.92 -1.08
N GLU A 16 -12.11 16.61 -0.50
CA GLU A 16 -12.23 16.44 0.95
C GLU A 16 -11.51 15.16 1.39
N VAL A 17 -10.52 15.29 2.29
CA VAL A 17 -9.75 14.17 2.81
C VAL A 17 -10.08 13.95 4.27
N GLN A 18 -10.61 12.77 4.60
CA GLN A 18 -10.90 12.34 5.96
C GLN A 18 -9.89 11.29 6.41
N LEU A 19 -9.04 11.63 7.38
CA LEU A 19 -8.07 10.71 7.98
C LEU A 19 -8.70 9.91 9.12
N ASN A 20 -8.11 8.74 9.44
CA ASN A 20 -8.57 7.83 10.49
C ASN A 20 -10.03 7.38 10.30
N ALA A 21 -10.50 7.35 9.06
CA ALA A 21 -11.80 6.91 8.65
C ALA A 21 -11.71 5.46 8.14
N ASP A 22 -12.36 4.55 8.82
CA ASP A 22 -12.46 3.15 8.41
C ASP A 22 -13.84 2.94 7.77
N TYR A 23 -13.85 2.79 6.44
CA TYR A 23 -15.07 2.64 5.67
C TYR A 23 -15.88 1.42 6.14
N LEU A 24 -15.25 0.27 6.38
CA LEU A 24 -15.96 -0.97 6.74
C LEU A 24 -16.65 -0.88 8.09
N LYS A 25 -16.14 -0.07 9.03
CA LYS A 25 -16.78 0.15 10.33
C LYS A 25 -17.99 1.09 10.26
N ASN A 26 -18.06 1.95 9.24
CA ASN A 26 -19.10 2.96 9.11
C ASN A 26 -19.75 2.95 7.72
N LYS A 27 -19.80 1.80 7.07
CA LYS A 27 -20.25 1.60 5.69
C LYS A 27 -21.56 2.29 5.39
N GLU A 28 -22.60 2.05 6.20
CA GLU A 28 -23.94 2.63 6.02
C GLU A 28 -23.91 4.17 5.97
N SER A 29 -23.07 4.80 6.80
CA SER A 29 -22.95 6.26 6.83
C SER A 29 -22.30 6.79 5.54
N TYR A 30 -21.21 6.16 5.09
CA TYR A 30 -20.53 6.59 3.87
C TYR A 30 -21.35 6.29 2.61
N ASP A 31 -22.11 5.21 2.61
CA ASP A 31 -23.00 4.83 1.51
C ASP A 31 -24.10 5.87 1.26
N THR A 32 -24.43 6.70 2.24
CA THR A 32 -25.47 7.75 2.08
C THR A 32 -24.95 9.03 1.43
N ILE A 33 -23.65 9.28 1.44
CA ILE A 33 -23.07 10.55 0.99
C ILE A 33 -22.43 10.49 -0.39
N ALA A 34 -22.30 9.32 -0.98
CA ALA A 34 -21.67 9.13 -2.29
C ALA A 34 -22.62 8.41 -3.25
N ASP A 35 -22.60 8.78 -4.52
CA ASP A 35 -23.30 8.08 -5.60
C ASP A 35 -22.59 6.83 -6.04
N LYS A 36 -21.24 6.88 -6.10
CA LYS A 36 -20.34 5.75 -6.35
C LYS A 36 -19.22 5.72 -5.31
N ILE A 37 -18.75 4.54 -4.99
CA ILE A 37 -17.70 4.28 -4.02
C ILE A 37 -16.60 3.48 -4.71
N ILE A 38 -15.39 4.00 -4.72
CA ILE A 38 -14.22 3.27 -5.18
C ILE A 38 -13.53 2.67 -3.95
N TYR A 39 -13.63 1.36 -3.80
CA TYR A 39 -13.03 0.65 -2.67
C TYR A 39 -11.71 0.02 -3.07
N THR A 40 -10.62 0.45 -2.43
CA THR A 40 -9.26 -0.02 -2.72
C THR A 40 -8.67 -0.92 -1.63
N GLY A 41 -9.46 -1.24 -0.61
CA GLY A 41 -9.10 -2.19 0.44
C GLY A 41 -9.23 -3.65 -0.02
N ALA A 42 -8.94 -4.59 0.89
CA ALA A 42 -9.01 -6.01 0.59
C ALA A 42 -10.46 -6.44 0.30
N ILE A 43 -10.66 -7.08 -0.85
CA ILE A 43 -11.99 -7.47 -1.33
C ILE A 43 -12.69 -8.47 -0.41
N ASP A 44 -11.93 -9.42 0.17
CA ASP A 44 -12.45 -10.40 1.13
C ASP A 44 -12.90 -9.74 2.44
N ALA A 45 -12.19 -8.72 2.91
CA ALA A 45 -12.58 -7.94 4.08
C ALA A 45 -13.86 -7.14 3.84
N PHE A 46 -14.09 -6.63 2.62
CA PHE A 46 -15.34 -5.95 2.26
C PHE A 46 -16.56 -6.86 2.47
N TYR A 47 -16.41 -8.15 2.26
CA TYR A 47 -17.44 -9.18 2.42
C TYR A 47 -17.35 -9.96 3.73
N ASP A 48 -16.69 -9.41 4.76
CA ASP A 48 -16.53 -10.06 6.08
C ASP A 48 -15.95 -11.48 5.98
N TYR A 49 -15.06 -11.71 5.00
CA TYR A 49 -14.40 -12.99 4.75
C TYR A 49 -15.36 -14.19 4.55
N LYS A 50 -16.60 -13.96 4.12
CA LYS A 50 -17.68 -14.96 4.05
C LYS A 50 -17.38 -16.17 3.15
N LEU A 51 -16.47 -16.05 2.19
CA LEU A 51 -16.02 -17.15 1.32
C LEU A 51 -14.66 -17.74 1.74
N GLY A 52 -14.03 -17.14 2.75
CA GLY A 52 -12.70 -17.46 3.23
C GLY A 52 -11.74 -16.30 3.06
N THR A 53 -10.55 -16.42 3.62
CA THR A 53 -9.53 -15.37 3.64
C THR A 53 -8.56 -15.56 2.49
N LEU A 54 -8.35 -14.50 1.71
CA LEU A 54 -7.28 -14.42 0.72
C LEU A 54 -5.93 -14.28 1.43
N GLU A 55 -4.90 -14.87 0.87
CA GLU A 55 -3.56 -14.85 1.47
C GLU A 55 -2.72 -13.72 0.86
N TYR A 56 -1.94 -13.09 1.71
CA TYR A 56 -1.04 -12.00 1.33
C TYR A 56 0.38 -12.29 1.81
N ARG A 57 1.33 -11.56 1.29
CA ARG A 57 2.67 -11.42 1.87
C ARG A 57 2.72 -10.12 2.62
N SER A 58 3.41 -10.14 3.75
CA SER A 58 3.66 -8.95 4.56
C SER A 58 5.16 -8.71 4.70
N VAL A 59 5.49 -7.54 5.19
CA VAL A 59 6.84 -7.19 5.58
C VAL A 59 6.83 -6.59 6.99
N ARG A 60 7.89 -6.80 7.73
CA ARG A 60 8.12 -6.09 8.99
C ARG A 60 9.40 -5.30 8.91
N PHE A 61 9.46 -4.21 9.63
CA PHE A 61 10.61 -3.32 9.68
C PHE A 61 11.21 -3.28 11.08
N GLU A 62 12.54 -3.29 11.13
CA GLU A 62 13.31 -2.96 12.32
C GLU A 62 14.06 -1.66 12.05
N THR A 63 13.70 -0.61 12.79
CA THR A 63 14.26 0.73 12.59
C THR A 63 15.26 1.06 13.68
N GLU A 64 16.40 1.62 13.30
CA GLU A 64 17.53 1.94 14.17
C GLU A 64 18.09 3.32 13.83
N LEU A 65 18.33 4.13 14.88
CA LEU A 65 19.08 5.38 14.77
C LEU A 65 20.57 5.12 14.99
N LEU A 66 21.38 5.45 14.01
CA LEU A 66 22.84 5.28 14.05
C LEU A 66 23.53 6.63 14.26
N ASP A 67 24.53 6.65 15.14
CA ASP A 67 25.36 7.82 15.39
C ASP A 67 26.55 7.89 14.44
N VAL A 68 26.23 7.79 13.15
CA VAL A 68 27.17 7.90 12.03
C VAL A 68 26.56 8.73 10.92
N PRO A 69 27.36 9.51 10.18
CA PRO A 69 26.82 10.38 9.12
C PRO A 69 26.37 9.62 7.87
N ASN A 70 26.79 8.37 7.70
CA ASN A 70 26.46 7.57 6.54
C ASN A 70 26.60 6.08 6.89
N PHE A 71 25.63 5.27 6.48
CA PHE A 71 25.66 3.82 6.63
C PHE A 71 25.96 3.11 5.31
N GLN A 72 25.17 3.36 4.27
CA GLN A 72 25.30 2.69 2.97
C GLN A 72 25.42 3.66 1.78
N GLY A 73 25.23 4.95 1.98
CA GLY A 73 25.39 5.98 0.95
C GLY A 73 24.31 5.98 -0.14
N ASN A 74 23.21 5.26 0.08
CA ASN A 74 22.10 5.14 -0.85
C ASN A 74 20.79 4.97 -0.05
N ALA A 75 19.67 5.46 -0.61
CA ALA A 75 18.37 5.37 0.04
C ALA A 75 17.89 3.93 0.24
N ALA A 76 18.15 3.03 -0.70
CA ALA A 76 17.75 1.63 -0.59
C ALA A 76 18.78 0.69 -1.19
N VAL A 77 19.11 -0.38 -0.46
CA VAL A 77 19.97 -1.47 -0.91
C VAL A 77 19.24 -2.80 -0.70
N ASN A 78 19.08 -3.57 -1.77
CA ASN A 78 18.49 -4.91 -1.72
C ASN A 78 19.59 -5.96 -1.46
N TYR A 79 19.26 -6.95 -0.64
CA TYR A 79 20.12 -8.08 -0.31
C TYR A 79 19.55 -9.35 -0.94
N THR A 80 20.36 -10.07 -1.67
CA THR A 80 19.95 -11.27 -2.43
C THR A 80 20.66 -12.54 -1.99
N ASP A 81 21.52 -12.45 -0.98
CA ASP A 81 22.23 -13.59 -0.46
C ASP A 81 21.40 -14.37 0.58
N GLU A 82 21.62 -15.67 0.66
CA GLU A 82 20.87 -16.58 1.53
C GLU A 82 21.15 -16.36 3.04
N LYS A 83 22.27 -15.74 3.39
CA LYS A 83 22.72 -15.60 4.78
C LYS A 83 22.13 -14.36 5.46
N THR A 84 21.73 -13.38 4.67
CA THR A 84 21.17 -12.12 5.17
C THR A 84 19.67 -12.29 5.43
N PRO A 85 19.21 -12.10 6.69
CA PRO A 85 17.81 -12.35 7.03
C PRO A 85 16.83 -11.24 6.57
N TRP A 86 17.34 -10.07 6.19
CA TRP A 86 16.53 -8.97 5.64
C TRP A 86 16.66 -8.92 4.11
N THR A 87 15.62 -8.45 3.47
CA THR A 87 15.56 -8.31 2.00
C THR A 87 16.08 -6.96 1.52
N ARG A 88 16.00 -5.95 2.39
CA ARG A 88 16.38 -4.57 2.07
C ARG A 88 16.82 -3.81 3.31
N ILE A 89 17.73 -2.86 3.14
CA ILE A 89 17.96 -1.79 4.10
C ILE A 89 17.61 -0.47 3.43
N ILE A 90 16.81 0.32 4.13
CA ILE A 90 16.45 1.69 3.76
C ILE A 90 17.24 2.64 4.67
N GLU A 91 18.03 3.53 4.10
CA GLU A 91 18.67 4.63 4.80
C GLU A 91 17.91 5.92 4.48
N HIS A 92 17.03 6.33 5.40
CA HIS A 92 15.98 7.31 5.12
C HIS A 92 16.46 8.67 4.67
N LYS A 93 17.57 9.16 5.21
CA LYS A 93 18.09 10.49 4.87
C LYS A 93 18.42 10.67 3.39
N TRP A 94 18.76 9.60 2.68
CA TRP A 94 19.16 9.68 1.28
C TRP A 94 18.00 9.92 0.31
N PHE A 95 16.75 9.81 0.75
CA PHE A 95 15.61 10.30 -0.02
C PHE A 95 15.61 11.84 -0.14
N GLU A 96 16.29 12.53 0.78
CA GLU A 96 16.45 13.98 0.82
C GLU A 96 17.93 14.37 0.71
N PHE A 97 18.73 13.59 0.01
CA PHE A 97 20.16 13.82 -0.25
C PHE A 97 21.02 14.01 1.01
N GLY A 98 20.58 13.48 2.15
CA GLY A 98 21.31 13.55 3.42
C GLY A 98 21.35 14.92 4.08
N LYS A 99 20.47 15.83 3.67
CA LYS A 99 20.43 17.23 4.14
C LYS A 99 19.25 17.46 5.08
N ASP A 100 19.40 18.43 5.98
CA ASP A 100 18.31 19.01 6.74
C ASP A 100 17.58 20.14 5.96
N ALA A 101 16.61 20.78 6.61
CA ALA A 101 15.85 21.88 6.00
C ALA A 101 16.70 23.10 5.63
N ASP A 102 17.86 23.28 6.28
CA ASP A 102 18.80 24.37 6.05
C ASP A 102 19.91 23.98 5.07
N GLY A 103 19.83 22.77 4.49
CA GLY A 103 20.80 22.24 3.53
C GLY A 103 22.10 21.74 4.15
N GLN A 104 22.14 21.58 5.49
CA GLN A 104 23.31 21.06 6.19
C GLN A 104 23.33 19.53 6.20
N ASP A 105 24.51 18.93 6.26
CA ASP A 105 24.65 17.48 6.34
C ASP A 105 24.13 16.95 7.68
N LEU A 106 23.25 15.95 7.63
CA LEU A 106 22.75 15.29 8.81
C LEU A 106 23.87 14.43 9.44
N PRO A 107 24.23 14.67 10.72
CA PRO A 107 25.36 13.96 11.38
C PRO A 107 25.01 12.53 11.78
N LYS A 108 23.73 12.17 11.80
CA LYS A 108 23.21 10.84 12.14
C LYS A 108 22.35 10.31 11.01
N THR A 109 22.12 9.01 11.02
CA THR A 109 21.24 8.38 10.05
C THR A 109 20.27 7.40 10.70
N VAL A 110 19.09 7.27 10.08
CA VAL A 110 18.09 6.26 10.44
C VAL A 110 18.08 5.20 9.36
N ILE A 111 18.20 3.95 9.75
CA ILE A 111 18.04 2.82 8.85
C ILE A 111 16.80 1.99 9.23
N SER A 112 16.15 1.39 8.25
CA SER A 112 15.13 0.36 8.45
C SER A 112 15.52 -0.90 7.70
N LYS A 113 15.63 -2.01 8.41
CA LYS A 113 15.80 -3.36 7.85
C LYS A 113 14.43 -3.94 7.56
N GLU A 114 14.19 -4.32 6.31
CA GLU A 114 12.95 -4.95 5.85
C GLU A 114 13.09 -6.47 5.87
N PHE A 115 12.17 -7.15 6.52
CA PHE A 115 12.12 -8.61 6.57
C PHE A 115 10.82 -9.09 5.93
N SER A 116 10.88 -10.10 5.10
CA SER A 116 9.69 -10.82 4.67
C SER A 116 9.01 -11.48 5.87
N SER A 117 7.70 -11.39 5.94
CA SER A 117 6.90 -12.07 6.96
C SER A 117 5.66 -12.70 6.34
N GLU A 118 5.21 -13.80 6.97
CA GLU A 118 3.91 -14.35 6.64
C GLU A 118 2.83 -13.39 7.13
N TRP A 119 1.85 -13.13 6.26
CA TRP A 119 0.70 -12.33 6.61
C TRP A 119 -0.28 -13.12 7.48
N LYS A 120 -0.90 -12.45 8.44
CA LYS A 120 -2.00 -12.97 9.27
C LYS A 120 -3.14 -11.96 9.29
N PRO A 121 -4.38 -12.35 9.50
CA PRO A 121 -5.48 -11.43 9.68
C PRO A 121 -5.17 -10.38 10.76
N GLY A 122 -5.22 -9.10 10.36
CA GLY A 122 -4.83 -7.96 11.19
C GLY A 122 -3.47 -7.34 10.85
N ASP A 123 -2.62 -8.06 10.11
CA ASP A 123 -1.40 -7.49 9.54
C ASP A 123 -1.72 -6.70 8.26
N GLU A 124 -0.86 -5.77 7.91
CA GLU A 124 -0.99 -5.02 6.67
C GLU A 124 -0.68 -5.91 5.45
N PRO A 125 -1.60 -6.04 4.47
CA PRO A 125 -1.38 -6.84 3.27
C PRO A 125 -0.58 -6.04 2.24
N TYR A 126 0.64 -6.49 1.93
CA TYR A 126 1.49 -5.81 0.93
C TYR A 126 1.31 -6.38 -0.48
N TYR A 127 1.32 -7.70 -0.61
CA TYR A 127 1.28 -8.37 -1.91
C TYR A 127 0.33 -9.57 -1.91
N PRO A 128 -0.54 -9.72 -2.91
CA PRO A 128 -1.33 -10.93 -3.11
C PRO A 128 -0.44 -12.17 -3.30
N VAL A 129 -0.88 -13.31 -2.80
CA VAL A 129 -0.28 -14.61 -3.08
C VAL A 129 -0.91 -15.18 -4.36
N ASN A 130 -0.17 -15.13 -5.47
CA ASN A 130 -0.64 -15.57 -6.78
C ASN A 130 -0.47 -17.09 -6.93
N ASP A 131 -1.37 -17.87 -6.35
CA ASP A 131 -1.49 -19.30 -6.55
C ASP A 131 -2.90 -19.72 -7.01
N GLU A 132 -3.06 -20.97 -7.40
CA GLU A 132 -4.34 -21.47 -7.91
C GLU A 132 -5.47 -21.43 -6.86
N LYS A 133 -5.15 -21.66 -5.58
CA LYS A 133 -6.11 -21.63 -4.47
C LYS A 133 -6.69 -20.24 -4.30
N ASN A 134 -5.81 -19.24 -4.16
CA ASN A 134 -6.20 -17.85 -3.97
C ASN A 134 -6.85 -17.27 -5.23
N GLY A 135 -6.38 -17.64 -6.42
CA GLY A 135 -7.00 -17.24 -7.67
C GLY A 135 -8.46 -17.72 -7.78
N LYS A 136 -8.75 -18.98 -7.43
CA LYS A 136 -10.13 -19.49 -7.41
C LYS A 136 -11.00 -18.81 -6.37
N LEU A 137 -10.46 -18.48 -5.20
CA LEU A 137 -11.19 -17.78 -4.16
C LEU A 137 -11.48 -16.33 -4.58
N TYR A 138 -10.49 -15.66 -5.19
CA TYR A 138 -10.67 -14.30 -5.71
C TYR A 138 -11.76 -14.23 -6.79
N GLU A 139 -11.80 -15.17 -7.74
CA GLU A 139 -12.86 -15.21 -8.76
C GLU A 139 -14.27 -15.32 -8.14
N GLN A 140 -14.43 -16.01 -7.02
CA GLN A 140 -15.70 -16.04 -6.31
C GLN A 140 -16.08 -14.68 -5.70
N TYR A 141 -15.10 -13.98 -5.10
CA TYR A 141 -15.32 -12.61 -4.61
C TYR A 141 -15.60 -11.63 -5.74
N LYS A 142 -14.92 -11.77 -6.87
CA LYS A 142 -15.17 -10.96 -8.07
C LYS A 142 -16.59 -11.12 -8.60
N CYS A 143 -17.12 -12.35 -8.64
CA CYS A 143 -18.53 -12.57 -8.99
C CYS A 143 -19.50 -11.87 -8.03
N LEU A 144 -19.17 -11.77 -6.74
CA LEU A 144 -19.96 -10.97 -5.80
C LEU A 144 -19.83 -9.47 -6.07
N ALA A 145 -18.60 -9.00 -6.35
CA ALA A 145 -18.34 -7.61 -6.67
C ALA A 145 -19.10 -7.12 -7.93
N GLU A 146 -19.27 -7.98 -8.93
CA GLU A 146 -20.05 -7.69 -10.14
C GLU A 146 -21.54 -7.47 -9.86
N THR A 147 -22.05 -7.86 -8.69
CA THR A 147 -23.44 -7.59 -8.28
C THR A 147 -23.61 -6.28 -7.52
N GLU A 148 -22.53 -5.62 -7.16
CA GLU A 148 -22.56 -4.32 -6.47
C GLU A 148 -22.89 -3.21 -7.47
N ASN A 149 -23.95 -2.48 -7.22
CA ASN A 149 -24.37 -1.39 -8.13
C ASN A 149 -23.68 -0.05 -7.84
N LYS A 150 -23.09 0.09 -6.66
CA LYS A 150 -22.58 1.36 -6.15
C LYS A 150 -21.07 1.32 -5.87
N VAL A 151 -20.52 0.13 -5.64
CA VAL A 151 -19.14 -0.06 -5.25
C VAL A 151 -18.33 -0.62 -6.40
N ILE A 152 -17.24 0.08 -6.71
CA ILE A 152 -16.25 -0.32 -7.71
C ILE A 152 -14.99 -0.75 -6.94
N PHE A 153 -14.51 -1.96 -7.21
CA PHE A 153 -13.28 -2.46 -6.60
C PHE A 153 -12.09 -2.11 -7.47
N GLY A 154 -11.08 -1.46 -6.87
CA GLY A 154 -9.87 -1.06 -7.58
C GLY A 154 -8.61 -1.20 -6.73
N GLY A 155 -7.46 -1.03 -7.38
CA GLY A 155 -6.16 -1.12 -6.73
C GLY A 155 -5.73 -2.54 -6.37
N ARG A 156 -4.55 -2.67 -5.78
CA ARG A 156 -3.92 -3.98 -5.50
C ARG A 156 -4.79 -4.94 -4.70
N LEU A 157 -5.44 -4.45 -3.67
CA LEU A 157 -6.19 -5.27 -2.72
C LEU A 157 -7.62 -5.52 -3.20
N GLY A 158 -8.27 -4.51 -3.81
CA GLY A 158 -9.61 -4.65 -4.37
C GLY A 158 -9.64 -5.58 -5.58
N GLU A 159 -8.61 -5.57 -6.41
CA GLU A 159 -8.48 -6.45 -7.58
C GLU A 159 -7.61 -7.69 -7.32
N TYR A 160 -7.13 -7.87 -6.09
CA TYR A 160 -6.22 -8.96 -5.71
C TYR A 160 -5.08 -9.17 -6.72
N LYS A 161 -4.43 -8.10 -7.13
CA LYS A 161 -3.46 -8.09 -8.22
C LYS A 161 -2.21 -7.32 -7.86
N TYR A 162 -1.06 -7.86 -8.25
CA TYR A 162 0.18 -7.12 -8.14
C TYR A 162 0.25 -6.04 -9.21
N TYR A 163 0.43 -4.80 -8.76
CA TYR A 163 0.64 -3.64 -9.63
C TYR A 163 1.93 -2.92 -9.25
N ASP A 164 2.74 -2.58 -10.24
CA ASP A 164 3.72 -1.52 -10.12
C ASP A 164 3.01 -0.16 -10.19
N MET A 165 3.69 0.91 -9.78
CA MET A 165 3.10 2.24 -9.64
C MET A 165 2.47 2.74 -10.95
N ASP A 166 3.17 2.55 -12.08
CA ASP A 166 2.66 2.92 -13.40
C ASP A 166 1.39 2.16 -13.79
N LYS A 167 1.31 0.89 -13.44
CA LYS A 167 0.17 0.03 -13.76
C LYS A 167 -1.06 0.34 -12.91
N VAL A 168 -0.87 0.62 -11.62
CA VAL A 168 -2.02 0.99 -10.78
C VAL A 168 -2.59 2.35 -11.16
N ILE A 169 -1.74 3.31 -11.59
CA ILE A 169 -2.21 4.59 -12.10
C ILE A 169 -2.97 4.40 -13.41
N ALA A 170 -2.44 3.62 -14.35
CA ALA A 170 -3.11 3.34 -15.62
C ALA A 170 -4.48 2.67 -15.40
N ALA A 171 -4.57 1.67 -14.52
CA ALA A 171 -5.82 1.01 -14.18
C ALA A 171 -6.85 1.97 -13.54
N ALA A 172 -6.39 2.88 -12.68
CA ALA A 172 -7.27 3.90 -12.09
C ALA A 172 -7.82 4.88 -13.14
N LEU A 173 -7.00 5.33 -14.09
CA LEU A 173 -7.43 6.20 -15.18
C LEU A 173 -8.44 5.49 -16.09
N GLU A 174 -8.15 4.25 -16.49
CA GLU A 174 -9.08 3.45 -17.30
C GLU A 174 -10.43 3.21 -16.59
N MET A 175 -10.41 2.95 -15.30
CA MET A 175 -11.63 2.84 -14.49
C MET A 175 -12.42 4.15 -14.50
N CYS A 176 -11.76 5.30 -14.33
CA CYS A 176 -12.43 6.60 -14.38
C CYS A 176 -13.07 6.86 -15.76
N ASP A 177 -12.37 6.55 -16.84
CA ASP A 177 -12.88 6.73 -18.21
C ASP A 177 -14.13 5.86 -18.50
N ASN A 178 -14.25 4.71 -17.84
CA ASN A 178 -15.37 3.77 -18.04
C ASN A 178 -16.56 4.03 -17.11
N GLU A 179 -16.34 4.62 -15.94
CA GLU A 179 -17.33 4.66 -14.86
C GLU A 179 -17.83 6.08 -14.51
N LEU A 180 -17.09 7.11 -14.93
CA LEU A 180 -17.40 8.52 -14.66
C LEU A 180 -17.66 9.29 -15.94
#